data_7ac48759d741a8b6579e4513ac61046a
#
_entry.id   7ac48759d741a8b6579e4513ac61046a
#
_cell.length_a   1.000
_cell.length_b   1.000
_cell.length_c   1.000
_cell.angle_alpha   90.00
_cell.angle_beta   90.00
_cell.angle_gamma   90.00
#
_symmetry.space_group_name_H-M   'P 1'
#
loop_
_entity.id
_entity.type
_entity.pdbx_description
1 polymer ?
#
loop_
_entity_poly.entity_id
_entity_poly.type
_entity_poly.pdbx_seq_one_letter_code
_entity_poly.pdbx_strand_id
1 'polypeptide(L)'
;MRISLNMNKFREIFLVITAFLIYSNMSYACDKNDNELVPTIHFPPRFGSVDPRNDYTFQLIELILAKSTNKYGPCKVAIYNYRLPLKRIEMYLEKNENIDIASFTVNQQRDAKFLPIKIPISKGLMGYRLFLIRNGDETRFKDVNNLADLSRFTAGQGYNWLDAKILADNGLPVIIGSSINSLIDMLVFKRFDYFPRGALQIIAELKTYQNKSVSIEPSLVLNYPSISALYVSKSNTALAERLEYGFKEAFKDGSFDKFFYSHPSSVQALTSLDLPNRKIIKICNPTLPAWVPIEVDEYWLHSWPANFRFKDCKLPK
;
A
#
# COMPACT_ATOMS: atom_id res chain seq x y z
N MET A 1 -70.54 -9.60 28.42
CA MET A 1 -69.22 -10.17 28.71
C MET A 1 -68.18 -9.26 28.06
N ARG A 2 -67.57 -8.33 28.83
CA ARG A 2 -66.54 -7.39 28.29
C ARG A 2 -65.18 -8.02 28.51
N ILE A 3 -64.50 -8.32 27.43
CA ILE A 3 -63.13 -8.78 27.43
C ILE A 3 -62.20 -7.53 27.53
N SER A 4 -61.67 -7.28 28.73
CA SER A 4 -60.61 -6.25 28.88
C SER A 4 -59.30 -6.78 28.35
N LEU A 5 -58.89 -6.35 27.15
CA LEU A 5 -57.58 -6.61 26.62
C LEU A 5 -56.51 -5.88 27.46
N ASN A 6 -55.60 -6.62 28.04
CA ASN A 6 -54.56 -6.14 28.93
C ASN A 6 -53.46 -5.45 28.09
N MET A 7 -53.59 -4.13 27.90
CA MET A 7 -52.69 -3.29 27.09
C MET A 7 -51.19 -3.30 27.52
N ASN A 8 -50.93 -3.70 28.79
CA ASN A 8 -49.56 -3.76 29.29
C ASN A 8 -48.76 -4.95 28.70
N LYS A 9 -49.41 -6.08 28.43
CA LYS A 9 -48.74 -7.22 27.76
C LYS A 9 -48.39 -6.94 26.32
N PHE A 10 -49.18 -6.14 25.59
CA PHE A 10 -48.86 -5.73 24.22
C PHE A 10 -47.68 -4.77 24.16
N ARG A 11 -47.50 -3.91 25.16
CA ARG A 11 -46.39 -2.97 25.23
C ARG A 11 -45.05 -3.65 25.54
N GLU A 12 -45.03 -4.69 26.37
CA GLU A 12 -43.83 -5.47 26.63
C GLU A 12 -43.42 -6.36 25.44
N ILE A 13 -44.38 -6.95 24.74
CA ILE A 13 -44.11 -7.73 23.52
C ILE A 13 -43.60 -6.83 22.41
N PHE A 14 -44.12 -5.61 22.27
CA PHE A 14 -43.64 -4.63 21.26
C PHE A 14 -42.21 -4.11 21.56
N LEU A 15 -41.86 -3.93 22.85
CA LEU A 15 -40.51 -3.54 23.29
C LEU A 15 -39.49 -4.66 23.07
N VAL A 16 -39.85 -5.91 23.25
CA VAL A 16 -38.97 -7.06 23.00
C VAL A 16 -38.76 -7.27 21.49
N ILE A 17 -39.80 -7.10 20.67
CA ILE A 17 -39.71 -7.23 19.22
C ILE A 17 -38.88 -6.08 18.61
N THR A 18 -39.01 -4.84 19.11
CA THR A 18 -38.15 -3.71 18.65
C THR A 18 -36.71 -3.85 19.11
N ALA A 19 -36.45 -4.41 20.29
CA ALA A 19 -35.08 -4.72 20.72
C ALA A 19 -34.43 -5.82 19.85
N PHE A 20 -35.20 -6.83 19.44
CA PHE A 20 -34.73 -7.91 18.55
C PHE A 20 -34.49 -7.43 17.11
N LEU A 21 -35.26 -6.46 16.61
CA LEU A 21 -35.10 -5.88 15.28
C LEU A 21 -33.90 -4.92 15.19
N ILE A 22 -33.43 -4.34 16.30
CA ILE A 22 -32.22 -3.51 16.35
C ILE A 22 -30.95 -4.38 16.33
N TYR A 23 -31.00 -5.63 16.80
CA TYR A 23 -29.88 -6.56 16.78
C TYR A 23 -29.64 -7.23 15.39
N SER A 24 -30.60 -7.15 14.47
CA SER A 24 -30.54 -7.90 13.20
C SER A 24 -29.81 -7.21 12.05
N ASN A 25 -29.20 -6.02 12.23
CA ASN A 25 -28.43 -5.30 11.20
C ASN A 25 -26.96 -5.07 11.58
N MET A 26 -26.38 -5.86 12.49
CA MET A 26 -24.92 -5.92 12.56
C MET A 26 -24.44 -6.74 11.35
N SER A 27 -24.25 -6.07 10.22
CA SER A 27 -23.45 -6.61 9.13
C SER A 27 -22.07 -6.93 9.71
N TYR A 28 -21.78 -8.23 9.84
CA TYR A 28 -20.46 -8.66 10.33
C TYR A 28 -19.44 -8.27 9.28
N ALA A 29 -18.62 -7.27 9.59
CA ALA A 29 -17.52 -6.82 8.74
C ALA A 29 -16.43 -7.89 8.54
N CYS A 30 -16.51 -8.99 9.26
CA CYS A 30 -15.69 -10.18 9.11
C CYS A 30 -16.61 -11.39 9.10
N ASP A 31 -16.57 -12.20 8.05
CA ASP A 31 -17.41 -13.39 7.95
C ASP A 31 -17.02 -14.43 9.02
N LYS A 32 -18.04 -14.98 9.65
CA LYS A 32 -17.90 -16.06 10.61
C LYS A 32 -18.03 -17.38 9.85
N ASN A 33 -16.92 -18.10 9.69
CA ASN A 33 -17.03 -19.52 9.41
C ASN A 33 -17.65 -20.20 10.63
N ASP A 34 -18.67 -21.04 10.45
CA ASP A 34 -19.44 -21.69 11.51
C ASP A 34 -18.60 -22.46 12.56
N ASN A 35 -17.34 -22.72 12.26
CA ASN A 35 -16.38 -23.45 13.10
C ASN A 35 -15.34 -22.55 13.80
N GLU A 36 -15.33 -21.22 13.61
CA GLU A 36 -14.36 -20.34 14.24
C GLU A 36 -14.99 -19.47 15.35
N LEU A 37 -14.33 -19.44 16.52
CA LEU A 37 -14.74 -18.59 17.64
C LEU A 37 -14.62 -17.09 17.34
N VAL A 38 -13.65 -16.72 16.49
CA VAL A 38 -13.39 -15.34 16.07
C VAL A 38 -13.38 -15.29 14.54
N PRO A 39 -14.20 -14.41 13.92
CA PRO A 39 -14.20 -14.21 12.48
C PRO A 39 -12.81 -13.91 11.95
N THR A 40 -12.48 -14.44 10.77
CA THR A 40 -11.14 -14.32 10.16
C THR A 40 -11.25 -13.77 8.75
N ILE A 41 -10.39 -12.79 8.42
CA ILE A 41 -10.18 -12.33 7.05
C ILE A 41 -8.83 -12.82 6.51
N HIS A 42 -8.74 -13.05 5.20
CA HIS A 42 -7.56 -13.61 4.57
C HIS A 42 -6.79 -12.55 3.74
N PHE A 43 -5.49 -12.47 4.04
CA PHE A 43 -4.54 -11.62 3.34
C PHE A 43 -3.56 -12.48 2.52
N PRO A 44 -3.23 -12.14 1.26
CA PRO A 44 -2.31 -12.93 0.44
C PRO A 44 -0.86 -12.75 0.92
N PRO A 45 -0.05 -13.83 0.97
CA PRO A 45 1.37 -13.72 1.31
C PRO A 45 2.12 -12.93 0.23
N ARG A 46 3.03 -12.04 0.64
CA ARG A 46 3.89 -11.31 -0.29
C ARG A 46 4.95 -12.22 -0.91
N PHE A 47 5.29 -11.92 -2.15
CA PHE A 47 6.39 -12.59 -2.83
C PHE A 47 7.71 -12.22 -2.13
N GLY A 48 8.51 -13.26 -1.75
CA GLY A 48 9.85 -13.04 -1.15
C GLY A 48 9.88 -12.88 0.37
N SER A 49 8.75 -12.82 1.09
CA SER A 49 8.79 -12.84 2.56
C SER A 49 9.18 -14.22 3.09
N VAL A 50 10.14 -14.27 4.02
CA VAL A 50 10.55 -15.49 4.71
C VAL A 50 9.43 -15.96 5.65
N ASP A 51 8.91 -15.06 6.48
CA ASP A 51 7.70 -15.27 7.29
C ASP A 51 6.69 -14.17 6.96
N PRO A 52 5.56 -14.52 6.32
CA PRO A 52 4.54 -13.53 5.96
C PRO A 52 3.94 -12.78 7.15
N ARG A 53 4.03 -13.31 8.37
CA ARG A 53 3.54 -12.65 9.59
C ARG A 53 4.42 -11.46 10.01
N ASN A 54 5.66 -11.40 9.54
CA ASN A 54 6.56 -10.27 9.72
C ASN A 54 6.39 -9.21 8.61
N ASP A 55 5.42 -9.39 7.71
CA ASP A 55 5.11 -8.40 6.68
C ASP A 55 4.50 -7.14 7.30
N TYR A 56 5.01 -5.98 6.89
CA TYR A 56 4.52 -4.68 7.34
C TYR A 56 3.00 -4.54 7.20
N THR A 57 2.46 -4.92 6.05
CA THR A 57 1.03 -4.76 5.77
C THR A 57 0.18 -5.71 6.61
N PHE A 58 0.64 -6.95 6.81
CA PHE A 58 -0.05 -7.92 7.66
C PHE A 58 -0.17 -7.39 9.09
N GLN A 59 0.94 -6.95 9.70
CA GLN A 59 0.95 -6.42 11.07
C GLN A 59 0.16 -5.10 11.18
N LEU A 60 0.15 -4.27 10.14
CA LEU A 60 -0.71 -3.10 10.10
C LEU A 60 -2.19 -3.47 10.12
N ILE A 61 -2.60 -4.50 9.36
CA ILE A 61 -3.99 -4.97 9.38
C ILE A 61 -4.36 -5.49 10.78
N GLU A 62 -3.48 -6.23 11.45
CA GLU A 62 -3.70 -6.66 12.85
C GLU A 62 -3.95 -5.47 13.77
N LEU A 63 -3.12 -4.42 13.69
CA LEU A 63 -3.31 -3.18 14.45
C LEU A 63 -4.68 -2.55 14.17
N ILE A 64 -5.05 -2.39 12.91
CA ILE A 64 -6.30 -1.73 12.50
C ILE A 64 -7.52 -2.52 12.93
N LEU A 65 -7.49 -3.86 12.82
CA LEU A 65 -8.55 -4.72 13.32
C LEU A 65 -8.69 -4.62 14.84
N ALA A 66 -7.58 -4.62 15.58
CA ALA A 66 -7.58 -4.44 17.03
C ALA A 66 -8.21 -3.10 17.44
N LYS A 67 -7.86 -1.99 16.73
CA LYS A 67 -8.45 -0.66 16.97
C LYS A 67 -9.94 -0.56 16.67
N SER A 68 -10.46 -1.45 15.82
CA SER A 68 -11.89 -1.49 15.47
C SER A 68 -12.75 -2.38 16.40
N THR A 69 -12.12 -3.15 17.30
CA THR A 69 -12.81 -4.19 18.10
C THR A 69 -13.95 -3.66 18.96
N ASN A 70 -13.78 -2.48 19.56
CA ASN A 70 -14.82 -1.90 20.43
C ASN A 70 -16.13 -1.62 19.69
N LYS A 71 -16.05 -1.28 18.39
CA LYS A 71 -17.24 -0.96 17.58
C LYS A 71 -17.78 -2.17 16.80
N TYR A 72 -16.88 -3.01 16.29
CA TYR A 72 -17.24 -4.07 15.33
C TYR A 72 -17.07 -5.49 15.89
N GLY A 73 -16.67 -5.63 17.16
CA GLY A 73 -16.35 -6.92 17.73
C GLY A 73 -15.00 -7.49 17.30
N PRO A 74 -14.60 -8.67 17.81
CA PRO A 74 -13.34 -9.28 17.49
C PRO A 74 -13.28 -9.73 16.01
N CYS A 75 -12.11 -9.59 15.39
CA CYS A 75 -11.78 -10.11 14.06
C CYS A 75 -10.26 -10.25 13.97
N LYS A 76 -9.78 -11.30 13.31
CA LYS A 76 -8.35 -11.51 13.07
C LYS A 76 -8.07 -11.59 11.58
N VAL A 77 -6.83 -11.30 11.20
CA VAL A 77 -6.32 -11.57 9.86
C VAL A 77 -5.50 -12.86 9.88
N ALA A 78 -5.61 -13.64 8.81
CA ALA A 78 -4.79 -14.83 8.57
C ALA A 78 -4.11 -14.72 7.20
N ILE A 79 -2.94 -15.34 7.07
CA ILE A 79 -2.27 -15.46 5.78
C ILE A 79 -2.97 -16.57 4.98
N TYR A 80 -3.33 -16.25 3.73
CA TYR A 80 -3.80 -17.28 2.80
C TYR A 80 -2.68 -18.27 2.47
N ASN A 81 -2.98 -19.57 2.58
CA ASN A 81 -1.96 -20.62 2.60
C ASN A 81 -1.18 -20.81 1.29
N TYR A 82 -1.64 -20.22 0.19
CA TYR A 82 -1.02 -20.41 -1.13
C TYR A 82 -0.45 -19.11 -1.67
N ARG A 83 0.73 -19.18 -2.25
CA ARG A 83 1.28 -18.06 -3.03
C ARG A 83 0.57 -18.00 -4.38
N LEU A 84 0.03 -16.82 -4.68
CA LEU A 84 -0.75 -16.61 -5.89
C LEU A 84 -0.09 -15.57 -6.79
N PRO A 85 -0.19 -15.72 -8.12
CA PRO A 85 0.10 -14.64 -9.05
C PRO A 85 -0.83 -13.44 -8.81
N LEU A 86 -0.34 -12.23 -9.05
CA LEU A 86 -1.07 -10.98 -8.80
C LEU A 86 -2.49 -10.99 -9.42
N LYS A 87 -2.62 -11.44 -10.67
CA LYS A 87 -3.93 -11.53 -11.34
C LYS A 87 -4.92 -12.46 -10.63
N ARG A 88 -4.44 -13.52 -9.98
CA ARG A 88 -5.30 -14.42 -9.21
C ARG A 88 -5.71 -13.81 -7.89
N ILE A 89 -4.82 -13.08 -7.23
CA ILE A 89 -5.15 -12.28 -6.03
C ILE A 89 -6.25 -11.27 -6.39
N GLU A 90 -6.09 -10.53 -7.49
CA GLU A 90 -7.08 -9.56 -7.96
C GLU A 90 -8.42 -10.24 -8.26
N MET A 91 -8.43 -11.41 -8.90
CA MET A 91 -9.65 -12.15 -9.21
C MET A 91 -10.38 -12.62 -7.93
N TYR A 92 -9.66 -13.16 -6.96
CA TYR A 92 -10.26 -13.61 -5.69
C TYR A 92 -10.82 -12.43 -4.89
N LEU A 93 -10.07 -11.33 -4.82
CA LEU A 93 -10.53 -10.12 -4.15
C LEU A 93 -11.79 -9.53 -4.82
N GLU A 94 -11.84 -9.52 -6.17
CA GLU A 94 -12.99 -9.01 -6.94
C GLU A 94 -14.26 -9.80 -6.64
N LYS A 95 -14.13 -11.13 -6.53
CA LYS A 95 -15.24 -12.03 -6.22
C LYS A 95 -15.59 -12.13 -4.74
N ASN A 96 -14.78 -11.55 -3.87
CA ASN A 96 -14.86 -11.74 -2.42
C ASN A 96 -14.72 -13.22 -2.02
N GLU A 97 -13.78 -13.94 -2.66
CA GLU A 97 -13.53 -15.36 -2.45
C GLU A 97 -12.07 -15.56 -2.04
N ASN A 98 -11.80 -16.34 -0.99
CA ASN A 98 -10.47 -16.74 -0.51
C ASN A 98 -9.52 -15.60 -0.08
N ILE A 99 -9.67 -14.40 -0.61
CA ILE A 99 -8.91 -13.20 -0.25
C ILE A 99 -9.90 -12.08 0.04
N ASP A 100 -9.91 -11.61 1.27
CA ASP A 100 -10.84 -10.57 1.73
C ASP A 100 -10.22 -9.18 1.63
N ILE A 101 -8.90 -9.10 1.74
CA ILE A 101 -8.14 -7.86 1.79
C ILE A 101 -6.79 -8.05 1.10
N ALA A 102 -6.37 -7.05 0.33
CA ALA A 102 -5.04 -7.01 -0.27
C ALA A 102 -4.46 -5.58 -0.25
N SER A 103 -3.15 -5.46 -0.39
CA SER A 103 -2.46 -4.17 -0.51
C SER A 103 -1.91 -3.99 -1.91
N PHE A 104 -2.27 -2.88 -2.56
CA PHE A 104 -1.78 -2.53 -3.88
C PHE A 104 -1.32 -1.08 -3.95
N THR A 105 -0.39 -0.80 -4.85
CA THR A 105 -0.17 0.57 -5.31
C THR A 105 -1.43 1.09 -5.98
N VAL A 106 -1.89 2.27 -5.57
CA VAL A 106 -3.15 2.83 -6.05
C VAL A 106 -3.06 3.25 -7.51
N ASN A 107 -4.13 2.99 -8.26
CA ASN A 107 -4.35 3.51 -9.60
C ASN A 107 -5.83 3.44 -9.97
N GLN A 108 -6.22 4.22 -11.00
CA GLN A 108 -7.62 4.30 -11.45
C GLN A 108 -8.21 2.95 -11.90
N GLN A 109 -7.39 2.07 -12.48
CA GLN A 109 -7.86 0.75 -12.94
C GLN A 109 -8.24 -0.15 -11.76
N ARG A 110 -7.46 -0.11 -10.67
CA ARG A 110 -7.77 -0.85 -9.43
C ARG A 110 -8.98 -0.27 -8.72
N ASP A 111 -9.08 1.06 -8.64
CA ASP A 111 -10.24 1.72 -8.04
C ASP A 111 -11.54 1.42 -8.80
N ALA A 112 -11.45 1.19 -10.13
CA ALA A 112 -12.58 0.75 -10.93
C ALA A 112 -13.03 -0.69 -10.60
N LYS A 113 -12.15 -1.54 -10.06
CA LYS A 113 -12.43 -2.96 -9.75
C LYS A 113 -12.72 -3.21 -8.28
N PHE A 114 -11.98 -2.55 -7.39
CA PHE A 114 -11.99 -2.80 -5.95
C PHE A 114 -12.39 -1.54 -5.17
N LEU A 115 -12.70 -1.70 -3.91
CA LEU A 115 -12.96 -0.60 -2.99
C LEU A 115 -11.66 -0.26 -2.22
N PRO A 116 -11.02 0.91 -2.48
CA PRO A 116 -9.85 1.33 -1.73
C PRO A 116 -10.22 1.84 -0.34
N ILE A 117 -9.43 1.47 0.67
CA ILE A 117 -9.38 2.21 1.93
C ILE A 117 -8.48 3.43 1.67
N LYS A 118 -9.08 4.62 1.64
CA LYS A 118 -8.45 5.86 1.11
C LYS A 118 -7.39 6.47 2.04
N ILE A 119 -6.54 5.61 2.60
CA ILE A 119 -5.50 5.97 3.56
C ILE A 119 -4.17 5.38 3.09
N PRO A 120 -3.10 6.23 2.98
CA PRO A 120 -1.76 5.75 2.68
C PRO A 120 -1.21 4.89 3.82
N ILE A 121 -0.87 3.63 3.54
CA ILE A 121 -0.45 2.69 4.58
C ILE A 121 1.01 2.84 5.02
N SER A 122 1.82 3.68 4.37
CA SER A 122 3.27 3.80 4.63
C SER A 122 3.80 5.22 4.44
N LYS A 123 3.02 6.23 4.81
CA LYS A 123 3.39 7.66 4.76
C LYS A 123 4.06 8.09 3.43
N GLY A 124 3.56 7.56 2.30
CA GLY A 124 4.10 7.90 0.98
C GLY A 124 5.49 7.34 0.69
N LEU A 125 6.06 6.51 1.55
CA LEU A 125 7.42 5.96 1.40
C LEU A 125 7.58 5.14 0.10
N MET A 126 6.48 4.63 -0.46
CA MET A 126 6.47 4.00 -1.78
C MET A 126 6.86 4.93 -2.93
N GLY A 127 6.72 6.24 -2.76
CA GLY A 127 7.11 7.23 -3.76
C GLY A 127 8.60 7.54 -3.79
N TYR A 128 9.37 7.07 -2.80
CA TYR A 128 10.81 7.26 -2.74
C TYR A 128 11.50 6.12 -3.47
N ARG A 129 12.09 6.44 -4.64
CA ARG A 129 12.79 5.49 -5.51
C ARG A 129 14.29 5.71 -5.46
N LEU A 130 14.98 4.76 -4.86
CA LEU A 130 16.45 4.71 -4.88
C LEU A 130 16.90 3.87 -6.07
N PHE A 131 18.14 4.07 -6.51
CA PHE A 131 18.63 3.43 -7.71
C PHE A 131 19.55 2.26 -7.39
N LEU A 132 19.20 1.08 -7.88
CA LEU A 132 20.20 0.03 -8.04
C LEU A 132 21.03 0.38 -9.29
N ILE A 133 22.33 0.36 -9.13
CA ILE A 133 23.33 0.62 -10.18
C ILE A 133 24.37 -0.51 -10.19
N ARG A 134 25.19 -0.56 -11.20
CA ARG A 134 26.37 -1.44 -11.19
C ARG A 134 27.37 -0.95 -10.16
N ASN A 135 28.08 -1.87 -9.50
CA ASN A 135 29.23 -1.52 -8.67
C ASN A 135 30.26 -0.74 -9.50
N GLY A 136 30.73 0.39 -8.97
CA GLY A 136 31.71 1.27 -9.62
C GLY A 136 31.10 2.34 -10.55
N ASP A 137 29.77 2.35 -10.75
CA ASP A 137 29.10 3.39 -11.53
C ASP A 137 28.69 4.61 -10.68
N GLU A 138 28.97 4.64 -9.36
CA GLU A 138 28.55 5.70 -8.43
C GLU A 138 28.98 7.09 -8.92
N THR A 139 30.21 7.20 -9.43
CA THR A 139 30.77 8.48 -9.91
C THR A 139 30.06 9.04 -11.14
N ARG A 140 29.36 8.22 -11.91
CA ARG A 140 28.61 8.65 -13.10
C ARG A 140 27.41 9.54 -12.72
N PHE A 141 26.88 9.38 -11.52
CA PHE A 141 25.70 10.10 -11.03
C PHE A 141 26.01 11.36 -10.21
N LYS A 142 27.28 11.62 -9.89
CA LYS A 142 27.72 12.74 -9.03
C LYS A 142 27.25 14.12 -9.51
N ASP A 143 27.17 14.32 -10.82
CA ASP A 143 26.82 15.59 -11.45
C ASP A 143 25.33 15.68 -11.79
N VAL A 144 24.52 14.68 -11.39
CA VAL A 144 23.06 14.72 -11.54
C VAL A 144 22.46 15.62 -10.46
N ASN A 145 21.85 16.74 -10.88
CA ASN A 145 21.29 17.74 -9.98
C ASN A 145 19.77 17.90 -10.13
N ASN A 146 19.23 17.51 -11.27
CA ASN A 146 17.83 17.72 -11.64
C ASN A 146 17.35 16.64 -12.63
N LEU A 147 16.10 16.75 -13.04
CA LEU A 147 15.47 15.80 -13.96
C LEU A 147 16.15 15.80 -15.36
N ALA A 148 16.57 16.97 -15.85
CA ALA A 148 17.24 17.07 -17.15
C ALA A 148 18.60 16.36 -17.16
N ASP A 149 19.34 16.42 -16.04
CA ASP A 149 20.58 15.65 -15.91
C ASP A 149 20.30 14.15 -15.85
N LEU A 150 19.28 13.73 -15.09
CA LEU A 150 18.90 12.33 -14.97
C LEU A 150 18.37 11.75 -16.30
N SER A 151 17.76 12.56 -17.16
CA SER A 151 17.25 12.11 -18.46
C SER A 151 18.32 11.65 -19.45
N ARG A 152 19.59 11.91 -19.15
CA ARG A 152 20.75 11.38 -19.91
C ARG A 152 21.03 9.92 -19.60
N PHE A 153 20.41 9.38 -18.55
CA PHE A 153 20.55 8.00 -18.10
C PHE A 153 19.25 7.22 -18.38
N THR A 154 19.42 5.96 -18.73
CA THR A 154 18.29 5.08 -19.02
C THR A 154 17.91 4.28 -17.78
N ALA A 155 16.63 4.28 -17.42
CA ALA A 155 16.07 3.46 -16.35
C ALA A 155 15.66 2.07 -16.84
N GLY A 156 15.79 1.04 -15.99
CA GLY A 156 15.14 -0.24 -16.18
C GLY A 156 13.82 -0.31 -15.42
N GLN A 157 12.75 -0.89 -16.03
CA GLN A 157 11.47 -1.11 -15.35
C GLN A 157 10.78 -2.39 -15.82
N GLY A 158 9.95 -2.96 -14.95
CA GLY A 158 9.20 -4.17 -15.26
C GLY A 158 8.05 -3.94 -16.25
N TYR A 159 7.79 -4.94 -17.08
CA TYR A 159 6.63 -4.94 -17.96
C TYR A 159 5.34 -4.75 -17.15
N ASN A 160 4.48 -3.85 -17.59
CA ASN A 160 3.23 -3.46 -16.92
C ASN A 160 3.38 -2.85 -15.51
N TRP A 161 4.58 -2.46 -15.10
CA TRP A 161 4.72 -1.69 -13.87
C TRP A 161 4.33 -0.23 -14.11
N LEU A 162 3.59 0.30 -13.16
CA LEU A 162 3.11 1.68 -13.20
C LEU A 162 4.27 2.69 -13.29
N ASP A 163 5.36 2.37 -12.62
CA ASP A 163 6.59 3.16 -12.60
C ASP A 163 7.15 3.40 -14.02
N ALA A 164 7.05 2.42 -14.91
CA ALA A 164 7.52 2.56 -16.29
C ALA A 164 6.81 3.73 -17.01
N LYS A 165 5.49 3.82 -16.85
CA LYS A 165 4.70 4.92 -17.41
C LYS A 165 5.03 6.25 -16.72
N ILE A 166 5.13 6.26 -15.38
CA ILE A 166 5.44 7.48 -14.64
C ILE A 166 6.78 8.06 -15.09
N LEU A 167 7.81 7.24 -15.22
CA LEU A 167 9.14 7.69 -15.68
C LEU A 167 9.08 8.22 -17.10
N ALA A 168 8.47 7.49 -18.02
CA ALA A 168 8.35 7.89 -19.43
C ALA A 168 7.55 9.19 -19.58
N ASP A 169 6.45 9.36 -18.86
CA ASP A 169 5.63 10.58 -18.88
C ASP A 169 6.39 11.81 -18.35
N ASN A 170 7.45 11.60 -17.56
CA ASN A 170 8.37 12.66 -17.10
C ASN A 170 9.63 12.81 -17.96
N GLY A 171 9.66 12.21 -19.15
CA GLY A 171 10.76 12.36 -20.11
C GLY A 171 12.01 11.54 -19.78
N LEU A 172 11.93 10.59 -18.85
CA LEU A 172 13.04 9.69 -18.55
C LEU A 172 13.03 8.49 -19.51
N PRO A 173 14.17 8.15 -20.14
CA PRO A 173 14.29 6.96 -20.99
C PRO A 173 14.09 5.68 -20.16
N VAL A 174 13.26 4.74 -20.66
CA VAL A 174 12.95 3.50 -19.95
C VAL A 174 13.13 2.28 -20.85
N ILE A 175 13.85 1.28 -20.36
CA ILE A 175 13.94 -0.05 -20.95
C ILE A 175 13.12 -1.03 -20.10
N ILE A 176 12.31 -1.86 -20.76
CA ILE A 176 11.41 -2.80 -20.15
C ILE A 176 12.01 -4.19 -20.06
N GLY A 177 11.94 -4.80 -18.87
CA GLY A 177 12.29 -6.20 -18.64
C GLY A 177 11.09 -7.02 -18.18
N SER A 178 11.17 -8.34 -18.35
CA SER A 178 10.06 -9.26 -18.05
C SER A 178 9.95 -9.63 -16.57
N SER A 179 11.04 -9.55 -15.82
CA SER A 179 11.12 -9.91 -14.40
C SER A 179 12.22 -9.13 -13.69
N ILE A 180 12.21 -9.13 -12.34
CA ILE A 180 13.28 -8.51 -11.55
C ILE A 180 14.63 -9.16 -11.88
N ASN A 181 14.69 -10.49 -11.95
CA ASN A 181 15.93 -11.23 -12.29
C ASN A 181 16.47 -10.78 -13.65
N SER A 182 15.60 -10.73 -14.66
CA SER A 182 15.99 -10.25 -16.00
C SER A 182 16.49 -8.81 -15.97
N LEU A 183 15.84 -7.93 -15.20
CA LEU A 183 16.26 -6.54 -15.06
C LEU A 183 17.62 -6.41 -14.36
N ILE A 184 17.89 -7.19 -13.33
CA ILE A 184 19.21 -7.21 -12.68
C ILE A 184 20.29 -7.66 -13.66
N ASP A 185 20.05 -8.72 -14.42
CA ASP A 185 21.01 -9.18 -15.44
C ASP A 185 21.21 -8.13 -16.54
N MET A 186 20.14 -7.49 -17.01
CA MET A 186 20.21 -6.39 -17.99
C MET A 186 21.01 -5.19 -17.46
N LEU A 187 20.84 -4.84 -16.17
CA LEU A 187 21.63 -3.80 -15.51
C LEU A 187 23.12 -4.15 -15.52
N VAL A 188 23.47 -5.35 -15.08
CA VAL A 188 24.86 -5.84 -15.07
C VAL A 188 25.47 -5.84 -16.49
N PHE A 189 24.70 -6.24 -17.50
CA PHE A 189 25.12 -6.24 -18.91
C PHE A 189 25.03 -4.86 -19.61
N LYS A 190 24.88 -3.76 -18.85
CA LYS A 190 24.88 -2.38 -19.35
C LYS A 190 23.78 -2.07 -20.37
N ARG A 191 22.63 -2.76 -20.28
CA ARG A 191 21.47 -2.49 -21.15
C ARG A 191 20.75 -1.21 -20.77
N PHE A 192 20.85 -0.79 -19.49
CA PHE A 192 20.39 0.48 -18.96
C PHE A 192 21.31 0.90 -17.80
N ASP A 193 21.13 2.10 -17.25
CA ASP A 193 22.05 2.69 -16.29
C ASP A 193 21.64 2.49 -14.84
N TYR A 194 20.36 2.61 -14.51
CA TYR A 194 19.86 2.52 -13.15
C TYR A 194 18.50 1.85 -13.09
N PHE A 195 18.22 1.20 -11.96
CA PHE A 195 16.95 0.50 -11.70
C PHE A 195 16.28 1.12 -10.47
N PRO A 196 15.26 2.01 -10.65
CA PRO A 196 14.55 2.64 -9.54
C PRO A 196 13.74 1.61 -8.76
N ARG A 197 13.98 1.53 -7.44
CA ARG A 197 13.30 0.62 -6.52
C ARG A 197 12.73 1.37 -5.32
N GLY A 198 11.59 0.93 -4.80
CA GLY A 198 10.97 1.52 -3.62
C GLY A 198 11.85 1.40 -2.37
N ALA A 199 11.87 2.43 -1.53
CA ALA A 199 12.67 2.47 -0.31
C ALA A 199 12.40 1.28 0.63
N LEU A 200 11.16 0.78 0.70
CA LEU A 200 10.79 -0.40 1.49
C LEU A 200 11.25 -1.75 0.87
N GLN A 201 11.76 -1.73 -0.35
CA GLN A 201 12.06 -2.95 -1.12
C GLN A 201 13.55 -3.13 -1.40
N ILE A 202 14.24 -2.04 -1.70
CA ILE A 202 15.58 -2.04 -2.30
C ILE A 202 16.63 -2.78 -1.46
N ILE A 203 16.56 -2.69 -0.13
CA ILE A 203 17.54 -3.35 0.76
C ILE A 203 17.36 -4.86 0.73
N ALA A 204 16.11 -5.35 0.79
CA ALA A 204 15.82 -6.78 0.71
C ALA A 204 16.20 -7.36 -0.67
N GLU A 205 15.95 -6.58 -1.72
CA GLU A 205 16.35 -6.94 -3.08
C GLU A 205 17.87 -6.98 -3.23
N LEU A 206 18.59 -5.97 -2.73
CA LEU A 206 20.06 -5.97 -2.76
C LEU A 206 20.64 -7.21 -2.04
N LYS A 207 20.09 -7.59 -0.88
CA LYS A 207 20.49 -8.81 -0.19
C LYS A 207 20.25 -10.08 -1.04
N THR A 208 19.13 -10.13 -1.76
CA THR A 208 18.80 -11.24 -2.66
C THR A 208 19.81 -11.36 -3.81
N TYR A 209 20.31 -10.22 -4.29
CA TYR A 209 21.24 -10.13 -5.43
C TYR A 209 22.68 -9.83 -5.00
N GLN A 210 23.08 -10.11 -3.76
CA GLN A 210 24.42 -9.84 -3.24
C GLN A 210 25.57 -10.46 -4.06
N ASN A 211 25.29 -11.54 -4.81
CA ASN A 211 26.25 -12.20 -5.71
C ASN A 211 26.31 -11.55 -7.10
N LYS A 212 25.49 -10.53 -7.37
CA LYS A 212 25.54 -9.70 -8.59
C LYS A 212 26.32 -8.43 -8.30
N SER A 213 27.01 -7.91 -9.29
CA SER A 213 27.80 -6.67 -9.14
C SER A 213 26.89 -5.44 -9.16
N VAL A 214 26.04 -5.29 -8.16
CA VAL A 214 25.09 -4.16 -8.02
C VAL A 214 25.16 -3.53 -6.63
N SER A 215 24.97 -2.22 -6.57
CA SER A 215 24.95 -1.41 -5.34
C SER A 215 23.77 -0.43 -5.37
N ILE A 216 23.55 0.26 -4.24
CA ILE A 216 22.60 1.38 -4.19
C ILE A 216 23.39 2.67 -4.46
N GLU A 217 22.93 3.46 -5.42
CA GLU A 217 23.46 4.80 -5.67
C GLU A 217 23.35 5.65 -4.39
N PRO A 218 24.44 6.29 -3.92
CA PRO A 218 24.46 6.82 -2.54
C PRO A 218 23.83 8.21 -2.37
N SER A 219 23.64 8.99 -3.44
CA SER A 219 23.39 10.44 -3.34
C SER A 219 22.00 10.91 -3.82
N LEU A 220 21.32 10.10 -4.62
CA LEU A 220 20.08 10.49 -5.30
C LEU A 220 18.87 9.73 -4.78
N VAL A 221 17.71 10.37 -4.87
CA VAL A 221 16.40 9.74 -4.76
C VAL A 221 15.42 10.40 -5.73
N LEU A 222 14.74 9.61 -6.53
CA LEU A 222 13.61 10.06 -7.32
C LEU A 222 12.34 9.97 -6.46
N ASN A 223 11.56 11.06 -6.41
CA ASN A 223 10.38 11.10 -5.56
C ASN A 223 9.15 11.59 -6.34
N TYR A 224 8.07 10.83 -6.26
CA TYR A 224 6.77 11.17 -6.81
C TYR A 224 5.65 10.67 -5.91
N PRO A 225 4.46 11.32 -5.90
CA PRO A 225 3.35 10.86 -5.09
C PRO A 225 2.96 9.45 -5.50
N SER A 226 3.20 8.49 -4.63
CA SER A 226 2.82 7.09 -4.80
C SER A 226 2.51 6.50 -3.44
N ILE A 227 1.36 5.88 -3.34
CA ILE A 227 0.93 5.21 -2.12
C ILE A 227 0.51 3.78 -2.42
N SER A 228 0.65 2.93 -1.41
CA SER A 228 -0.12 1.71 -1.31
C SER A 228 -1.30 1.95 -0.38
N ALA A 229 -2.43 1.35 -0.70
CA ALA A 229 -3.62 1.32 0.13
C ALA A 229 -4.10 -0.12 0.29
N LEU A 230 -4.92 -0.35 1.30
CA LEU A 230 -5.67 -1.59 1.44
C LEU A 230 -6.88 -1.54 0.50
N TYR A 231 -7.19 -2.67 -0.09
CA TYR A 231 -8.34 -2.85 -0.97
C TYR A 231 -9.16 -4.05 -0.50
N VAL A 232 -10.47 -3.93 -0.61
CA VAL A 232 -11.44 -5.01 -0.40
C VAL A 232 -12.32 -5.15 -1.64
N SER A 233 -13.13 -6.20 -1.72
CA SER A 233 -14.16 -6.31 -2.77
C SER A 233 -15.13 -5.13 -2.69
N LYS A 234 -15.64 -4.67 -3.83
CA LYS A 234 -16.69 -3.64 -3.88
C LYS A 234 -17.98 -4.06 -3.17
N SER A 235 -18.24 -5.37 -3.07
CA SER A 235 -19.37 -5.91 -2.33
C SER A 235 -19.15 -5.91 -0.81
N ASN A 236 -17.88 -5.84 -0.32
CA ASN A 236 -17.57 -5.92 1.10
C ASN A 236 -17.40 -4.53 1.74
N THR A 237 -18.46 -3.71 1.67
CA THR A 237 -18.46 -2.35 2.23
C THR A 237 -18.34 -2.34 3.75
N ALA A 238 -18.87 -3.36 4.43
CA ALA A 238 -18.79 -3.48 5.87
C ALA A 238 -17.35 -3.65 6.37
N LEU A 239 -16.52 -4.45 5.67
CA LEU A 239 -15.10 -4.57 5.97
C LEU A 239 -14.36 -3.25 5.68
N ALA A 240 -14.71 -2.56 4.58
CA ALA A 240 -14.12 -1.26 4.28
C ALA A 240 -14.37 -0.25 5.40
N GLU A 241 -15.62 -0.09 5.85
CA GLU A 241 -16.01 0.80 6.94
C GLU A 241 -15.29 0.46 8.25
N ARG A 242 -15.15 -0.82 8.55
CA ARG A 242 -14.40 -1.30 9.71
C ARG A 242 -12.93 -0.88 9.65
N LEU A 243 -12.28 -1.10 8.51
CA LEU A 243 -10.87 -0.75 8.33
C LEU A 243 -10.66 0.77 8.39
N GLU A 244 -11.52 1.57 7.75
CA GLU A 244 -11.47 3.03 7.83
C GLU A 244 -11.62 3.53 9.28
N TYR A 245 -12.56 2.96 10.03
CA TYR A 245 -12.72 3.26 11.45
C TYR A 245 -11.46 2.91 12.25
N GLY A 246 -10.90 1.73 12.06
CA GLY A 246 -9.68 1.29 12.74
C GLY A 246 -8.48 2.19 12.45
N PHE A 247 -8.30 2.63 11.20
CA PHE A 247 -7.29 3.62 10.84
C PHE A 247 -7.52 4.95 11.56
N LYS A 248 -8.76 5.47 11.55
CA LYS A 248 -9.10 6.71 12.23
C LYS A 248 -8.74 6.66 13.71
N GLU A 249 -9.06 5.58 14.40
CA GLU A 249 -8.70 5.41 15.82
C GLU A 249 -7.18 5.28 16.00
N ALA A 250 -6.47 4.60 15.08
CA ALA A 250 -5.02 4.45 15.14
C ALA A 250 -4.26 5.76 14.90
N PHE A 251 -4.75 6.65 14.04
CA PHE A 251 -4.22 8.00 13.87
C PHE A 251 -4.51 8.86 15.09
N LYS A 252 -5.74 8.84 15.57
CA LYS A 252 -6.18 9.65 16.71
C LYS A 252 -5.38 9.39 17.98
N ASP A 253 -5.00 8.15 18.27
CA ASP A 253 -4.24 7.78 19.45
C ASP A 253 -2.73 7.65 19.22
N GLY A 254 -2.26 7.95 18.01
CA GLY A 254 -0.85 7.91 17.63
C GLY A 254 -0.27 6.51 17.42
N SER A 255 -1.09 5.45 17.52
CA SER A 255 -0.59 4.08 17.39
C SER A 255 -0.17 3.73 15.96
N PHE A 256 -0.74 4.38 14.94
CA PHE A 256 -0.26 4.26 13.56
C PHE A 256 1.18 4.80 13.42
N ASP A 257 1.46 5.97 13.94
CA ASP A 257 2.80 6.56 13.90
C ASP A 257 3.80 5.73 14.70
N LYS A 258 3.41 5.30 15.91
CA LYS A 258 4.23 4.39 16.70
C LYS A 258 4.55 3.10 15.93
N PHE A 259 3.59 2.49 15.28
CA PHE A 259 3.78 1.31 14.44
C PHE A 259 4.72 1.61 13.28
N PHE A 260 4.44 2.67 12.50
CA PHE A 260 5.24 3.03 11.34
C PHE A 260 6.70 3.28 11.69
N TYR A 261 6.98 4.09 12.74
CA TYR A 261 8.35 4.45 13.12
C TYR A 261 9.09 3.37 13.92
N SER A 262 8.41 2.30 14.37
CA SER A 262 9.04 1.18 15.08
C SER A 262 9.14 -0.11 14.25
N HIS A 263 8.37 -0.24 13.16
CA HIS A 263 8.40 -1.46 12.35
C HIS A 263 9.75 -1.62 11.64
N PRO A 264 10.39 -2.82 11.68
CA PRO A 264 11.73 -3.03 11.13
C PRO A 264 11.89 -2.58 9.66
N SER A 265 10.88 -2.81 8.82
CA SER A 265 10.94 -2.40 7.40
C SER A 265 10.98 -0.88 7.24
N SER A 266 10.22 -0.13 8.03
CA SER A 266 10.22 1.33 7.98
C SER A 266 11.50 1.89 8.58
N VAL A 267 11.90 1.40 9.75
CA VAL A 267 13.17 1.80 10.40
C VAL A 267 14.34 1.57 9.45
N GLN A 268 14.42 0.41 8.83
CA GLN A 268 15.47 0.10 7.87
C GLN A 268 15.45 1.07 6.68
N ALA A 269 14.27 1.37 6.12
CA ALA A 269 14.15 2.31 5.01
C ALA A 269 14.55 3.74 5.41
N LEU A 270 14.17 4.18 6.59
CA LEU A 270 14.46 5.55 7.06
C LEU A 270 15.93 5.74 7.45
N THR A 271 16.54 4.77 8.12
CA THR A 271 17.89 4.90 8.69
C THR A 271 18.99 4.39 7.75
N SER A 272 18.79 3.22 7.11
CA SER A 272 19.87 2.60 6.30
C SER A 272 20.00 3.20 4.90
N LEU A 273 19.02 3.97 4.43
CA LEU A 273 19.04 4.57 3.09
C LEU A 273 19.44 6.05 3.10
N ASP A 274 19.66 6.64 4.28
CA ASP A 274 20.08 8.02 4.45
C ASP A 274 19.23 9.04 3.65
N LEU A 275 17.90 8.81 3.62
CA LEU A 275 16.98 9.63 2.84
C LEU A 275 17.07 11.14 3.09
N PRO A 276 17.31 11.63 4.34
CA PRO A 276 17.41 13.07 4.60
C PRO A 276 18.59 13.76 3.89
N ASN A 277 19.68 13.03 3.63
CA ASN A 277 20.91 13.59 3.03
C ASN A 277 20.98 13.37 1.51
N ARG A 278 19.99 12.68 0.92
CA ARG A 278 19.94 12.48 -0.53
C ARG A 278 19.37 13.68 -1.26
N LYS A 279 19.90 13.94 -2.43
CA LYS A 279 19.31 14.91 -3.36
C LYS A 279 18.01 14.36 -3.93
N ILE A 280 16.91 15.06 -3.67
CA ILE A 280 15.57 14.65 -4.10
C ILE A 280 15.24 15.24 -5.46
N ILE A 281 15.04 14.40 -6.47
CA ILE A 281 14.49 14.78 -7.78
C ILE A 281 13.00 14.47 -7.76
N LYS A 282 12.15 15.50 -7.69
CA LYS A 282 10.71 15.37 -7.70
C LYS A 282 10.16 15.30 -9.11
N ILE A 283 9.27 14.34 -9.38
CA ILE A 283 8.55 14.18 -10.64
C ILE A 283 7.05 13.97 -10.41
N CYS A 284 6.28 14.11 -11.46
CA CYS A 284 4.83 13.95 -11.44
C CYS A 284 4.40 12.49 -11.49
N ASN A 285 3.24 12.17 -10.90
CA ASN A 285 2.57 10.91 -11.13
C ASN A 285 1.19 11.15 -11.78
N PRO A 286 1.09 11.13 -13.10
CA PRO A 286 -0.17 11.39 -13.81
C PRO A 286 -1.21 10.26 -13.65
N THR A 287 -0.84 9.13 -13.06
CA THR A 287 -1.71 7.97 -12.86
C THR A 287 -2.38 7.93 -11.48
N LEU A 288 -2.03 8.86 -10.61
CA LEU A 288 -2.55 8.90 -9.23
C LEU A 288 -4.06 9.21 -9.22
N PRO A 289 -4.89 8.46 -8.51
CA PRO A 289 -6.30 8.79 -8.34
C PRO A 289 -6.53 10.13 -7.64
N ALA A 290 -7.56 10.85 -8.04
CA ALA A 290 -7.87 12.19 -7.51
C ALA A 290 -8.21 12.21 -6.01
N TRP A 291 -8.56 11.08 -5.43
CA TRP A 291 -8.90 10.97 -4.01
C TRP A 291 -7.66 10.89 -3.10
N VAL A 292 -6.46 10.66 -3.64
CA VAL A 292 -5.26 10.55 -2.82
C VAL A 292 -5.03 11.85 -2.05
N PRO A 293 -4.99 11.79 -0.70
CA PRO A 293 -5.01 12.97 0.16
C PRO A 293 -3.63 13.63 0.26
N ILE A 294 -3.20 14.28 -0.83
CA ILE A 294 -1.87 14.92 -0.91
C ILE A 294 -1.74 16.06 0.11
N GLU A 295 -2.85 16.73 0.42
CA GLU A 295 -2.93 17.88 1.33
C GLU A 295 -2.97 17.49 2.81
N VAL A 296 -3.05 16.21 3.15
CA VAL A 296 -3.14 15.73 4.54
C VAL A 296 -1.74 15.33 5.02
N ASP A 297 -1.02 16.26 5.62
CA ASP A 297 0.39 16.11 5.99
C ASP A 297 0.69 14.89 6.86
N GLU A 298 -0.21 14.50 7.75
CA GLU A 298 -0.04 13.33 8.62
C GLU A 298 0.13 12.01 7.86
N TYR A 299 -0.33 11.95 6.60
CA TYR A 299 -0.24 10.78 5.75
C TYR A 299 1.08 10.67 4.98
N TRP A 300 1.98 11.64 5.12
CA TRP A 300 3.22 11.72 4.37
C TRP A 300 4.43 11.89 5.28
N LEU A 301 5.59 11.40 4.84
CA LEU A 301 6.87 11.68 5.52
C LEU A 301 7.26 13.14 5.40
N HIS A 302 6.95 13.75 4.26
CA HIS A 302 7.20 15.15 3.96
C HIS A 302 6.00 15.71 3.22
N SER A 303 5.57 16.90 3.62
CA SER A 303 4.47 17.62 2.97
C SER A 303 4.75 17.84 1.48
N TRP A 304 3.72 17.71 0.68
CA TRP A 304 3.78 18.03 -0.74
C TRP A 304 3.45 19.51 -0.93
N PRO A 305 4.17 20.23 -1.83
CA PRO A 305 3.81 21.60 -2.15
C PRO A 305 2.35 21.71 -2.64
N ALA A 306 1.61 22.74 -2.25
CA ALA A 306 0.20 22.94 -2.60
C ALA A 306 -0.06 22.96 -4.13
N ASN A 307 0.94 23.28 -4.93
CA ASN A 307 0.90 23.27 -6.39
C ASN A 307 1.23 21.90 -7.01
N PHE A 308 1.53 20.89 -6.21
CA PHE A 308 1.83 19.53 -6.69
C PHE A 308 0.56 18.74 -7.06
N ARG A 309 -0.54 19.45 -7.32
CA ARG A 309 -1.79 18.87 -7.80
C ARG A 309 -1.68 18.47 -9.26
N PHE A 310 -2.25 17.33 -9.60
CA PHE A 310 -2.27 16.70 -10.92
C PHE A 310 -2.50 17.59 -12.13
N LYS A 311 -3.36 18.64 -11.96
CA LYS A 311 -3.67 19.58 -13.05
C LYS A 311 -2.50 20.48 -13.43
N ASP A 312 -1.53 20.64 -12.54
CA ASP A 312 -0.41 21.57 -12.68
C ASP A 312 0.93 20.88 -12.90
N CYS A 313 0.94 19.57 -12.98
CA CYS A 313 2.11 18.80 -13.40
C CYS A 313 2.38 19.05 -14.89
N LYS A 314 2.73 20.26 -15.24
CA LYS A 314 3.32 20.56 -16.54
C LYS A 314 4.73 20.03 -16.50
N LEU A 315 4.95 18.96 -17.27
CA LEU A 315 6.31 18.52 -17.58
C LEU A 315 7.09 19.73 -18.08
N PRO A 316 8.31 20.01 -17.59
CA PRO A 316 9.18 20.95 -18.26
C PRO A 316 9.32 20.48 -19.70
N LYS A 317 8.98 21.37 -20.65
CA LYS A 317 9.24 21.14 -22.08
C LYS A 317 10.73 21.06 -22.33
#